data_b9fc3818fb66fd3f4a292be3c7a5bd58
#
_entry.id   b9fc3818fb66fd3f4a292be3c7a5bd58
#
_cell.length_a   1.000
_cell.length_b   1.000
_cell.length_c   1.000
_cell.angle_alpha   90.00
_cell.angle_beta   90.00
_cell.angle_gamma   90.00
#
_symmetry.space_group_name_H-M   'P 1'
#
loop_
_entity.id
_entity.type
_entity.pdbx_description
1 polymer ?
#
loop_
_entity_poly.entity_id
_entity_poly.type
_entity_poly.pdbx_seq_one_letter_code
_entity_poly.pdbx_strand_id
1 'polypeptide(L)'
;MTVRFYANASKSAARAAAVRLAAEAARLGLAVSRRGACDAVVALGGDGTILRAVRRFPDIPVLGFNLGSLGYLASVGEEDFAGALAALAAGNFAVSERAMLEVDGVTALNDVAIMREMTGHAAILDLSANGSSATRYMADGVIVATPTGSTAYSLAAGGPVLMPDSRSFVVTPMNPHALGVRPMVVSDTVRLRVTSRRHVAGARERVGVYADGENVRMLKPGDTVEIAKSQRCAKLIELEGYDPYEVLNRKLGWSK
;
A
#
# COMPACT_ATOMS: atom_id res chain seq x y z
N MET A 1 -3.11 3.69 -27.47
CA MET A 1 -3.33 3.51 -26.01
C MET A 1 -3.95 4.77 -25.43
N THR A 2 -4.93 4.63 -24.55
CA THR A 2 -5.61 5.74 -23.88
C THR A 2 -5.11 5.88 -22.44
N VAL A 3 -4.56 7.03 -22.08
CA VAL A 3 -4.05 7.29 -20.74
C VAL A 3 -4.92 8.28 -19.97
N ARG A 4 -4.95 8.14 -18.66
CA ARG A 4 -5.60 9.08 -17.75
C ARG A 4 -4.60 9.60 -16.73
N PHE A 5 -4.52 10.92 -16.59
CA PHE A 5 -3.72 11.55 -15.54
C PHE A 5 -4.54 11.68 -14.26
N TYR A 6 -3.99 11.17 -13.17
CA TYR A 6 -4.55 11.26 -11.82
C TYR A 6 -3.60 12.02 -10.91
N ALA A 7 -4.02 13.18 -10.45
CA ALA A 7 -3.24 14.05 -9.58
C ALA A 7 -3.99 14.31 -8.28
N ASN A 8 -3.25 14.51 -7.19
CA ASN A 8 -3.85 14.97 -5.94
C ASN A 8 -4.43 16.38 -6.12
N ALA A 9 -5.75 16.48 -6.03
CA ALA A 9 -6.49 17.74 -6.25
C ALA A 9 -6.08 18.88 -5.29
N SER A 10 -5.55 18.57 -4.10
CA SER A 10 -5.10 19.57 -3.13
C SER A 10 -3.74 20.19 -3.47
N LYS A 11 -2.97 19.59 -4.40
CA LYS A 11 -1.63 20.07 -4.78
C LYS A 11 -1.69 20.77 -6.15
N SER A 12 -1.53 22.11 -6.15
CA SER A 12 -1.53 22.93 -7.37
C SER A 12 -0.45 22.52 -8.38
N ALA A 13 0.75 22.21 -7.91
CA ALA A 13 1.86 21.73 -8.74
C ALA A 13 1.51 20.42 -9.48
N ALA A 14 0.86 19.46 -8.82
CA ALA A 14 0.45 18.20 -9.44
C ALA A 14 -0.62 18.42 -10.54
N ARG A 15 -1.53 19.37 -10.33
CA ARG A 15 -2.52 19.73 -11.36
C ARG A 15 -1.88 20.40 -12.57
N ALA A 16 -0.94 21.32 -12.35
CA ALA A 16 -0.20 21.97 -13.44
C ALA A 16 0.62 20.94 -14.24
N ALA A 17 1.32 20.04 -13.56
CA ALA A 17 2.04 18.94 -14.20
C ALA A 17 1.10 18.04 -15.02
N ALA A 18 -0.09 17.71 -14.51
CA ALA A 18 -1.07 16.90 -15.24
C ALA A 18 -1.48 17.54 -16.57
N VAL A 19 -1.68 18.86 -16.60
CA VAL A 19 -2.05 19.57 -17.84
C VAL A 19 -0.89 19.56 -18.84
N ARG A 20 0.33 19.85 -18.39
CA ARG A 20 1.55 19.86 -19.22
C ARG A 20 1.81 18.46 -19.82
N LEU A 21 1.80 17.44 -18.97
CA LEU A 21 2.08 16.06 -19.40
C LEU A 21 0.97 15.47 -20.26
N ALA A 22 -0.28 15.88 -20.08
CA ALA A 22 -1.37 15.47 -20.96
C ALA A 22 -1.19 16.02 -22.38
N ALA A 23 -0.71 17.27 -22.53
CA ALA A 23 -0.40 17.84 -23.84
C ALA A 23 0.80 17.14 -24.50
N GLU A 24 1.80 16.74 -23.72
CA GLU A 24 2.96 15.99 -24.21
C GLU A 24 2.58 14.57 -24.64
N ALA A 25 1.78 13.86 -23.82
CA ALA A 25 1.26 12.55 -24.16
C ALA A 25 0.47 12.56 -25.49
N ALA A 26 -0.35 13.58 -25.71
CA ALA A 26 -1.09 13.75 -26.97
C ALA A 26 -0.14 13.95 -28.17
N ARG A 27 0.96 14.71 -28.01
CA ARG A 27 1.99 14.86 -29.06
C ARG A 27 2.70 13.57 -29.39
N LEU A 28 2.84 12.67 -28.43
CA LEU A 28 3.41 11.33 -28.60
C LEU A 28 2.39 10.30 -29.13
N GLY A 29 1.17 10.72 -29.49
CA GLY A 29 0.14 9.84 -30.05
C GLY A 29 -0.70 9.08 -29.02
N LEU A 30 -0.56 9.36 -27.73
CA LEU A 30 -1.41 8.80 -26.70
C LEU A 30 -2.76 9.54 -26.67
N ALA A 31 -3.87 8.80 -26.64
CA ALA A 31 -5.17 9.39 -26.37
C ALA A 31 -5.27 9.75 -24.88
N VAL A 32 -5.69 10.98 -24.56
CA VAL A 32 -5.82 11.44 -23.18
C VAL A 32 -7.30 11.47 -22.79
N SER A 33 -7.69 10.63 -21.83
CA SER A 33 -9.06 10.53 -21.34
C SER A 33 -9.24 11.30 -20.02
N ARG A 34 -10.26 12.15 -19.95
CA ARG A 34 -10.67 12.78 -18.70
C ARG A 34 -11.79 12.01 -17.99
N ARG A 35 -12.61 11.26 -18.74
CA ARG A 35 -13.74 10.45 -18.26
C ARG A 35 -13.89 9.21 -19.15
N GLY A 36 -14.56 8.16 -18.64
CA GLY A 36 -14.80 6.92 -19.39
C GLY A 36 -13.65 5.91 -19.24
N ALA A 37 -13.44 5.04 -20.22
CA ALA A 37 -12.41 4.00 -20.19
C ALA A 37 -11.00 4.59 -20.41
N CYS A 38 -9.99 3.92 -19.87
CA CYS A 38 -8.58 4.16 -20.17
C CYS A 38 -7.82 2.85 -20.01
N ASP A 39 -6.70 2.73 -20.73
CA ASP A 39 -5.84 1.55 -20.73
C ASP A 39 -4.79 1.63 -19.62
N ALA A 40 -4.43 2.85 -19.20
CA ALA A 40 -3.50 3.10 -18.10
C ALA A 40 -3.81 4.41 -17.37
N VAL A 41 -3.40 4.47 -16.10
CA VAL A 41 -3.46 5.66 -15.26
C VAL A 41 -2.04 6.14 -14.96
N VAL A 42 -1.75 7.40 -15.24
CA VAL A 42 -0.51 8.08 -14.83
C VAL A 42 -0.81 8.86 -13.54
N ALA A 43 -0.32 8.36 -12.41
CA ALA A 43 -0.52 8.95 -11.09
C ALA A 43 0.59 9.95 -10.77
N LEU A 44 0.25 11.22 -10.58
CA LEU A 44 1.19 12.31 -10.35
C LEU A 44 1.28 12.66 -8.86
N GLY A 45 2.36 12.26 -8.22
CA GLY A 45 2.62 12.48 -6.79
C GLY A 45 3.41 11.32 -6.18
N GLY A 46 3.54 11.31 -4.86
CA GLY A 46 4.20 10.21 -4.14
C GLY A 46 3.30 8.98 -3.97
N ASP A 47 3.82 7.98 -3.25
CA ASP A 47 3.21 6.66 -3.05
C ASP A 47 1.73 6.73 -2.63
N GLY A 48 1.36 7.63 -1.72
CA GLY A 48 -0.04 7.82 -1.33
C GLY A 48 -0.98 8.28 -2.47
N THR A 49 -0.45 8.86 -3.56
CA THR A 49 -1.25 9.17 -4.76
C THR A 49 -1.48 7.91 -5.59
N ILE A 50 -0.47 7.04 -5.65
CA ILE A 50 -0.55 5.75 -6.35
C ILE A 50 -1.54 4.83 -5.63
N LEU A 51 -1.50 4.74 -4.29
CA LEU A 51 -2.48 3.98 -3.50
C LEU A 51 -3.91 4.40 -3.81
N ARG A 52 -4.17 5.73 -3.84
CA ARG A 52 -5.49 6.25 -4.21
C ARG A 52 -5.84 5.99 -5.68
N ALA A 53 -4.87 6.02 -6.60
CA ALA A 53 -5.11 5.70 -8.01
C ALA A 53 -5.49 4.24 -8.19
N VAL A 54 -4.77 3.30 -7.57
CA VAL A 54 -5.08 1.86 -7.58
C VAL A 54 -6.50 1.60 -7.06
N ARG A 55 -6.87 2.22 -5.94
CA ARG A 55 -8.21 2.07 -5.38
C ARG A 55 -9.30 2.67 -6.27
N ARG A 56 -9.02 3.82 -6.90
CA ARG A 56 -10.00 4.56 -7.73
C ARG A 56 -10.21 3.92 -9.11
N PHE A 57 -9.19 3.24 -9.62
CA PHE A 57 -9.16 2.62 -10.93
C PHE A 57 -8.76 1.13 -10.81
N PRO A 58 -9.61 0.31 -10.18
CA PRO A 58 -9.32 -1.11 -10.02
C PRO A 58 -9.11 -1.75 -11.39
N ASP A 59 -8.19 -2.69 -11.46
CA ASP A 59 -7.83 -3.47 -12.65
C ASP A 59 -7.12 -2.68 -13.78
N ILE A 60 -7.01 -1.35 -13.66
CA ILE A 60 -6.27 -0.51 -14.64
C ILE A 60 -4.81 -0.37 -14.19
N PRO A 61 -3.83 -0.65 -15.07
CA PRO A 61 -2.42 -0.45 -14.76
C PRO A 61 -2.08 1.00 -14.40
N VAL A 62 -1.29 1.19 -13.34
CA VAL A 62 -0.91 2.51 -12.82
C VAL A 62 0.59 2.71 -12.98
N LEU A 63 1.00 3.81 -13.61
CA LEU A 63 2.38 4.32 -13.62
C LEU A 63 2.50 5.48 -12.64
N GLY A 64 3.44 5.39 -11.69
CA GLY A 64 3.69 6.44 -10.70
C GLY A 64 4.74 7.44 -11.19
N PHE A 65 4.36 8.71 -11.31
CA PHE A 65 5.25 9.85 -11.56
C PHE A 65 5.44 10.64 -10.28
N ASN A 66 6.67 10.76 -9.83
CA ASN A 66 7.01 11.46 -8.60
C ASN A 66 7.28 12.95 -8.86
N LEU A 67 6.61 13.81 -8.11
CA LEU A 67 6.79 15.27 -8.14
C LEU A 67 7.60 15.78 -6.92
N GLY A 68 8.45 14.96 -6.36
CA GLY A 68 9.22 15.29 -5.16
C GLY A 68 10.26 14.22 -4.84
N SER A 69 10.41 13.84 -3.57
CA SER A 69 11.33 12.75 -3.20
C SER A 69 10.82 11.41 -3.71
N LEU A 70 11.65 10.66 -4.43
CA LEU A 70 11.31 9.34 -5.00
C LEU A 70 10.67 8.42 -3.94
N GLY A 71 9.53 7.79 -4.30
CA GLY A 71 8.83 6.80 -3.48
C GLY A 71 9.32 5.38 -3.72
N TYR A 72 8.69 4.42 -3.06
CA TYR A 72 8.87 2.99 -3.37
C TYR A 72 7.99 2.54 -4.55
N LEU A 73 6.84 3.20 -4.75
CA LEU A 73 5.89 2.90 -5.82
C LEU A 73 6.00 3.88 -6.99
N ALA A 74 6.37 5.13 -6.73
CA ALA A 74 6.59 6.14 -7.76
C ALA A 74 7.98 5.94 -8.36
N SER A 75 8.05 5.23 -9.48
CA SER A 75 9.30 4.77 -10.10
C SER A 75 9.94 5.80 -11.05
N VAL A 76 9.20 6.84 -11.48
CA VAL A 76 9.67 7.82 -12.47
C VAL A 76 9.87 9.18 -11.82
N GLY A 77 11.09 9.73 -11.90
CA GLY A 77 11.42 11.09 -11.49
C GLY A 77 10.97 12.15 -12.50
N GLU A 78 10.98 13.42 -12.11
CA GLU A 78 10.51 14.51 -12.97
C GLU A 78 11.36 14.67 -14.24
N GLU A 79 12.66 14.40 -14.14
CA GLU A 79 13.63 14.41 -15.23
C GLU A 79 13.32 13.37 -16.32
N ASP A 80 12.69 12.24 -15.96
CA ASP A 80 12.44 11.11 -16.86
C ASP A 80 11.01 11.08 -17.41
N PHE A 81 10.16 12.05 -17.10
CA PHE A 81 8.73 12.04 -17.48
C PHE A 81 8.52 11.93 -19.00
N ALA A 82 9.32 12.63 -19.80
CA ALA A 82 9.21 12.60 -21.27
C ALA A 82 9.56 11.20 -21.81
N GLY A 83 10.65 10.61 -21.33
CA GLY A 83 11.06 9.24 -21.68
C GLY A 83 10.01 8.20 -21.28
N ALA A 84 9.43 8.33 -20.10
CA ALA A 84 8.38 7.45 -19.62
C ALA A 84 7.10 7.53 -20.46
N LEU A 85 6.68 8.72 -20.90
CA LEU A 85 5.55 8.88 -21.80
C LEU A 85 5.84 8.31 -23.20
N ALA A 86 7.07 8.46 -23.69
CA ALA A 86 7.50 7.85 -24.94
C ALA A 86 7.49 6.31 -24.86
N ALA A 87 7.97 5.74 -23.75
CA ALA A 87 7.92 4.30 -23.50
C ALA A 87 6.47 3.79 -23.46
N LEU A 88 5.57 4.51 -22.78
CA LEU A 88 4.13 4.18 -22.80
C LEU A 88 3.55 4.20 -24.22
N ALA A 89 3.89 5.22 -25.02
CA ALA A 89 3.40 5.35 -26.38
C ALA A 89 3.89 4.22 -27.30
N ALA A 90 5.13 3.78 -27.09
CA ALA A 90 5.75 2.67 -27.82
C ALA A 90 5.31 1.28 -27.32
N GLY A 91 4.66 1.18 -26.15
CA GLY A 91 4.33 -0.10 -25.51
C GLY A 91 5.52 -0.77 -24.82
N ASN A 92 6.61 -0.04 -24.57
CA ASN A 92 7.84 -0.54 -23.94
C ASN A 92 7.73 -0.48 -22.40
N PHE A 93 6.93 -1.35 -21.84
CA PHE A 93 6.74 -1.49 -20.40
C PHE A 93 6.25 -2.89 -20.05
N ALA A 94 6.45 -3.28 -18.80
CA ALA A 94 5.84 -4.47 -18.20
C ALA A 94 4.71 -4.06 -17.24
N VAL A 95 3.78 -4.98 -16.99
CA VAL A 95 2.77 -4.82 -15.95
C VAL A 95 3.07 -5.82 -14.83
N SER A 96 3.39 -5.31 -13.65
CA SER A 96 3.65 -6.09 -12.46
C SER A 96 2.37 -6.20 -11.64
N GLU A 97 1.95 -7.43 -11.35
CA GLU A 97 0.81 -7.70 -10.48
C GLU A 97 1.26 -7.76 -9.01
N ARG A 98 0.67 -6.90 -8.19
CA ARG A 98 0.98 -6.80 -6.77
C ARG A 98 -0.15 -7.39 -5.94
N ALA A 99 0.20 -8.31 -5.03
CA ALA A 99 -0.76 -8.88 -4.09
C ALA A 99 -1.39 -7.78 -3.23
N MET A 100 -2.68 -7.91 -2.96
CA MET A 100 -3.43 -7.03 -2.07
C MET A 100 -4.01 -7.82 -0.91
N LEU A 101 -4.19 -7.16 0.23
CA LEU A 101 -5.00 -7.65 1.34
C LEU A 101 -6.46 -7.24 1.15
N GLU A 102 -7.36 -7.98 1.77
CA GLU A 102 -8.76 -7.65 1.89
C GLU A 102 -9.21 -7.74 3.35
N VAL A 103 -9.98 -6.76 3.78
CA VAL A 103 -10.61 -6.67 5.10
C VAL A 103 -11.99 -6.05 4.96
N ASP A 104 -13.04 -6.76 5.38
CA ASP A 104 -14.44 -6.28 5.32
C ASP A 104 -14.85 -5.75 3.93
N GLY A 105 -14.38 -6.39 2.84
CA GLY A 105 -14.65 -5.99 1.45
C GLY A 105 -13.84 -4.80 0.94
N VAL A 106 -12.93 -4.26 1.76
CA VAL A 106 -11.99 -3.19 1.38
C VAL A 106 -10.63 -3.78 1.08
N THR A 107 -10.02 -3.39 -0.03
CA THR A 107 -8.68 -3.84 -0.42
C THR A 107 -7.60 -2.86 0.02
N ALA A 108 -6.43 -3.39 0.40
CA ALA A 108 -5.23 -2.63 0.71
C ALA A 108 -4.05 -3.12 -0.11
N LEU A 109 -3.31 -2.20 -0.75
CA LEU A 109 -2.09 -2.51 -1.47
C LEU A 109 -0.89 -2.62 -0.52
N ASN A 110 -0.80 -1.73 0.48
CA ASN A 110 0.26 -1.77 1.47
C ASN A 110 -0.09 -2.64 2.67
N ASP A 111 -1.04 -2.21 3.47
CA ASP A 111 -1.28 -2.85 4.77
C ASP A 111 -2.70 -2.66 5.30
N VAL A 112 -3.06 -3.55 6.23
CA VAL A 112 -4.18 -3.42 7.13
C VAL A 112 -3.62 -3.25 8.53
N ALA A 113 -3.86 -2.08 9.15
CA ALA A 113 -3.48 -1.80 10.52
C ALA A 113 -4.69 -1.89 11.45
N ILE A 114 -4.54 -2.63 12.56
CA ILE A 114 -5.51 -2.68 13.65
C ILE A 114 -4.85 -2.02 14.85
N MET A 115 -5.32 -0.84 15.24
CA MET A 115 -4.63 -0.04 16.24
C MET A 115 -5.58 0.70 17.15
N ARG A 116 -5.13 0.95 18.39
CA ARG A 116 -5.87 1.78 19.33
C ARG A 116 -6.02 3.21 18.85
N GLU A 117 -7.16 3.84 19.10
CA GLU A 117 -7.38 5.26 18.81
C GLU A 117 -6.93 6.19 19.93
N MET A 118 -6.97 5.72 21.17
CA MET A 118 -6.72 6.57 22.34
C MET A 118 -5.39 6.24 23.00
N THR A 119 -4.75 7.26 23.54
CA THR A 119 -3.57 7.12 24.39
C THR A 119 -3.96 6.64 25.79
N GLY A 120 -3.06 5.94 26.48
CA GLY A 120 -3.18 5.57 27.89
C GLY A 120 -3.14 4.07 28.16
N HIS A 121 -3.78 3.24 27.34
CA HIS A 121 -3.75 1.78 27.53
C HIS A 121 -3.42 1.08 26.22
N ALA A 122 -2.59 0.03 26.30
CA ALA A 122 -2.31 -0.83 25.14
C ALA A 122 -3.59 -1.56 24.69
N ALA A 123 -3.72 -1.82 23.41
CA ALA A 123 -4.75 -2.73 22.90
C ALA A 123 -4.39 -4.19 23.24
N ILE A 124 -5.38 -4.99 23.60
CA ILE A 124 -5.23 -6.45 23.67
C ILE A 124 -5.86 -7.04 22.41
N LEU A 125 -5.02 -7.67 21.60
CA LEU A 125 -5.40 -8.22 20.30
C LEU A 125 -5.03 -9.70 20.25
N ASP A 126 -6.02 -10.58 20.13
CA ASP A 126 -5.78 -12.00 19.86
C ASP A 126 -5.65 -12.22 18.37
N LEU A 127 -4.53 -12.78 17.93
CA LEU A 127 -4.30 -13.19 16.56
C LEU A 127 -4.50 -14.69 16.41
N SER A 128 -5.26 -15.08 15.41
CA SER A 128 -5.34 -16.48 14.95
C SER A 128 -5.04 -16.58 13.45
N ALA A 129 -4.51 -17.74 13.05
CA ALA A 129 -4.15 -18.06 11.69
C ALA A 129 -4.82 -19.38 11.29
N ASN A 130 -5.62 -19.38 10.23
CA ASN A 130 -6.40 -20.54 9.77
C ASN A 130 -7.22 -21.24 10.90
N GLY A 131 -7.75 -20.43 11.82
CA GLY A 131 -8.54 -20.92 12.96
C GLY A 131 -7.73 -21.35 14.19
N SER A 132 -6.40 -21.50 14.08
CA SER A 132 -5.54 -21.81 15.22
C SER A 132 -5.09 -20.53 15.92
N SER A 133 -5.09 -20.54 17.27
CA SER A 133 -4.54 -19.42 18.05
C SER A 133 -3.05 -19.27 17.79
N ALA A 134 -2.62 -18.11 17.33
CA ALA A 134 -1.22 -17.84 17.05
C ALA A 134 -0.55 -17.11 18.23
N THR A 135 -1.12 -15.97 18.65
CA THR A 135 -0.56 -15.19 19.75
C THR A 135 -1.56 -14.17 20.29
N ARG A 136 -1.25 -13.60 21.46
CA ARG A 136 -1.92 -12.42 22.01
C ARG A 136 -0.93 -11.27 22.09
N TYR A 137 -1.30 -10.15 21.51
CA TYR A 137 -0.55 -8.90 21.61
C TYR A 137 -1.15 -7.99 22.69
N MET A 138 -0.29 -7.43 23.53
CA MET A 138 -0.53 -6.23 24.31
C MET A 138 0.37 -5.17 23.70
N ALA A 139 -0.19 -4.29 22.86
CA ALA A 139 0.54 -3.41 21.97
C ALA A 139 -0.27 -2.17 21.59
N ASP A 140 0.33 -1.22 20.89
CA ASP A 140 -0.43 -0.11 20.28
C ASP A 140 -1.30 -0.60 19.12
N GLY A 141 -0.94 -1.71 18.50
CA GLY A 141 -1.67 -2.32 17.41
C GLY A 141 -0.90 -3.47 16.76
N VAL A 142 -1.44 -3.95 15.65
CA VAL A 142 -0.81 -4.92 14.75
C VAL A 142 -1.04 -4.49 13.31
N ILE A 143 0.00 -4.63 12.48
CA ILE A 143 -0.04 -4.36 11.04
C ILE A 143 0.07 -5.70 10.32
N VAL A 144 -0.79 -5.92 9.34
CA VAL A 144 -0.62 -6.99 8.35
C VAL A 144 -0.26 -6.33 7.03
N ALA A 145 0.94 -6.57 6.53
CA ALA A 145 1.47 -5.92 5.33
C ALA A 145 1.69 -6.91 4.18
N THR A 146 1.40 -6.46 2.97
CA THR A 146 1.81 -7.12 1.72
C THR A 146 3.32 -6.99 1.51
N PRO A 147 3.92 -7.68 0.53
CA PRO A 147 5.28 -7.41 0.11
C PRO A 147 5.50 -5.93 -0.26
N THR A 148 4.58 -5.34 -1.00
CA THR A 148 4.62 -3.91 -1.35
C THR A 148 4.61 -3.01 -0.11
N GLY A 149 3.72 -3.30 0.85
CA GLY A 149 3.58 -2.53 2.09
C GLY A 149 4.65 -2.83 3.14
N SER A 150 5.47 -3.88 2.95
CA SER A 150 6.56 -4.21 3.88
C SER A 150 7.57 -3.07 4.03
N THR A 151 7.69 -2.21 3.02
CA THR A 151 8.55 -1.01 3.02
C THR A 151 7.84 0.26 3.53
N ALA A 152 6.55 0.15 3.92
CA ALA A 152 5.74 1.26 4.43
C ALA A 152 5.65 1.27 5.97
N TYR A 153 4.45 1.27 6.52
CA TYR A 153 4.24 1.37 7.97
C TYR A 153 4.81 0.17 8.73
N SER A 154 4.74 -1.04 8.13
CA SER A 154 5.36 -2.24 8.70
C SER A 154 6.86 -2.07 8.93
N LEU A 155 7.61 -1.47 7.97
CA LEU A 155 9.03 -1.21 8.14
C LEU A 155 9.31 -0.26 9.32
N ALA A 156 8.55 0.82 9.42
CA ALA A 156 8.68 1.77 10.53
C ALA A 156 8.37 1.14 11.90
N ALA A 157 7.53 0.09 11.94
CA ALA A 157 7.24 -0.69 13.13
C ALA A 157 8.23 -1.85 13.38
N GLY A 158 9.31 -1.96 12.58
CA GLY A 158 10.35 -2.98 12.73
C GLY A 158 10.08 -4.29 11.99
N GLY A 159 9.16 -4.30 11.04
CA GLY A 159 8.91 -5.43 10.14
C GLY A 159 10.05 -5.64 9.12
N PRO A 160 10.24 -6.86 8.62
CA PRO A 160 11.21 -7.15 7.57
C PRO A 160 10.75 -6.61 6.21
N VAL A 161 11.70 -6.32 5.33
CA VAL A 161 11.45 -6.05 3.92
C VAL A 161 11.15 -7.36 3.19
N LEU A 162 10.08 -7.39 2.42
CA LEU A 162 9.77 -8.46 1.48
C LEU A 162 9.93 -7.95 0.05
N MET A 163 10.44 -8.79 -0.84
CA MET A 163 10.49 -8.48 -2.26
C MET A 163 9.08 -8.52 -2.87
N PRO A 164 8.81 -7.69 -3.88
CA PRO A 164 7.46 -7.53 -4.44
C PRO A 164 6.77 -8.82 -4.94
N ASP A 165 7.55 -9.80 -5.36
CA ASP A 165 7.12 -11.10 -5.88
C ASP A 165 6.94 -12.17 -4.79
N SER A 166 7.24 -11.85 -3.53
CA SER A 166 7.12 -12.78 -2.41
C SER A 166 5.66 -13.20 -2.21
N ARG A 167 5.44 -14.51 -2.03
CA ARG A 167 4.13 -15.08 -1.69
C ARG A 167 3.92 -15.15 -0.19
N SER A 168 4.10 -14.01 0.47
CA SER A 168 4.06 -13.92 1.92
C SER A 168 3.48 -12.58 2.35
N PHE A 169 2.96 -12.53 3.59
CA PHE A 169 2.58 -11.31 4.29
C PHE A 169 3.39 -11.17 5.56
N VAL A 170 3.50 -9.96 6.06
CA VAL A 170 4.18 -9.68 7.34
C VAL A 170 3.13 -9.27 8.36
N VAL A 171 3.17 -9.89 9.54
CA VAL A 171 2.43 -9.46 10.72
C VAL A 171 3.38 -8.78 11.66
N THR A 172 3.25 -7.47 11.83
CA THR A 172 4.15 -6.62 12.62
C THR A 172 3.40 -6.03 13.81
N PRO A 173 3.73 -6.40 15.06
CA PRO A 173 3.18 -5.75 16.25
C PRO A 173 3.76 -4.35 16.41
N MET A 174 2.92 -3.41 16.84
CA MET A 174 3.30 -2.01 17.07
C MET A 174 3.57 -1.77 18.55
N ASN A 175 4.80 -1.41 18.91
CA ASN A 175 5.21 -1.13 20.30
C ASN A 175 4.69 -2.19 21.30
N PRO A 176 4.99 -3.49 21.12
CA PRO A 176 4.52 -4.54 22.00
C PRO A 176 5.16 -4.41 23.39
N HIS A 177 4.38 -4.65 24.45
CA HIS A 177 4.88 -4.61 25.82
C HIS A 177 5.80 -5.79 26.17
N ALA A 178 5.67 -6.92 25.45
CA ALA A 178 6.51 -8.09 25.69
C ALA A 178 7.78 -8.05 24.83
N LEU A 179 8.95 -8.10 25.45
CA LEU A 179 10.26 -8.02 24.78
C LEU A 179 10.52 -9.16 23.80
N GLY A 180 9.89 -10.32 23.95
CA GLY A 180 10.05 -11.49 23.09
C GLY A 180 9.22 -11.47 21.81
N VAL A 181 8.28 -10.52 21.68
CA VAL A 181 7.41 -10.43 20.50
C VAL A 181 8.21 -9.95 19.28
N ARG A 182 8.04 -10.63 18.16
CA ARG A 182 8.71 -10.33 16.89
C ARG A 182 7.70 -10.31 15.74
N PRO A 183 7.97 -9.56 14.66
CA PRO A 183 7.22 -9.70 13.42
C PRO A 183 7.27 -11.14 12.89
N MET A 184 6.18 -11.58 12.28
CA MET A 184 6.08 -12.90 11.66
C MET A 184 5.86 -12.76 10.15
N VAL A 185 6.55 -13.57 9.37
CA VAL A 185 6.27 -13.77 7.96
C VAL A 185 5.38 -14.99 7.82
N VAL A 186 4.24 -14.83 7.15
CA VAL A 186 3.26 -15.90 6.93
C VAL A 186 2.99 -16.06 5.43
N SER A 187 2.55 -17.27 5.00
CA SER A 187 2.13 -17.47 3.61
C SER A 187 0.97 -16.52 3.25
N ASP A 188 0.93 -16.07 2.00
CA ASP A 188 -0.17 -15.25 1.47
C ASP A 188 -1.51 -16.01 1.36
N THR A 189 -1.50 -17.34 1.58
CA THR A 189 -2.71 -18.17 1.62
C THR A 189 -3.36 -18.23 3.00
N VAL A 190 -2.71 -17.69 4.04
CA VAL A 190 -3.20 -17.70 5.43
C VAL A 190 -4.35 -16.71 5.59
N ARG A 191 -5.42 -17.15 6.26
CA ARG A 191 -6.49 -16.28 6.77
C ARG A 191 -6.17 -15.90 8.19
N LEU A 192 -5.96 -14.61 8.41
CA LEU A 192 -5.68 -14.05 9.73
C LEU A 192 -6.96 -13.50 10.34
N ARG A 193 -7.16 -13.74 11.64
CA ARG A 193 -8.23 -13.11 12.41
C ARG A 193 -7.64 -12.37 13.59
N VAL A 194 -8.06 -11.13 13.76
CA VAL A 194 -7.69 -10.31 14.90
C VAL A 194 -8.94 -10.01 15.70
N THR A 195 -8.95 -10.43 16.97
CA THR A 195 -10.05 -10.17 17.91
C THR A 195 -9.61 -9.12 18.92
N SER A 196 -10.35 -8.02 19.00
CA SER A 196 -10.16 -7.01 20.04
C SER A 196 -10.63 -7.55 21.39
N ARG A 197 -9.81 -7.40 22.43
CA ARG A 197 -10.15 -7.80 23.79
C ARG A 197 -10.20 -6.60 24.70
N ARG A 198 -10.98 -6.71 25.78
CA ARG A 198 -11.03 -5.68 26.81
C ARG A 198 -9.78 -5.76 27.68
N HIS A 199 -9.12 -4.62 27.90
CA HIS A 199 -7.98 -4.52 28.82
C HIS A 199 -8.44 -4.26 30.26
N VAL A 200 -9.33 -3.26 30.44
CA VAL A 200 -9.82 -2.84 31.78
C VAL A 200 -11.34 -2.81 31.78
N ALA A 201 -11.94 -3.34 32.83
CA ALA A 201 -13.40 -3.28 33.01
C ALA A 201 -13.86 -1.81 33.06
N GLY A 202 -14.84 -1.43 32.23
CA GLY A 202 -15.40 -0.08 32.20
C GLY A 202 -14.66 0.91 31.29
N ALA A 203 -13.45 0.59 30.77
CA ALA A 203 -12.75 1.47 29.84
C ALA A 203 -13.45 1.49 28.48
N ARG A 204 -13.55 2.68 27.86
CA ARG A 204 -14.01 2.86 26.49
C ARG A 204 -12.82 2.67 25.55
N GLU A 205 -12.41 1.43 25.37
CA GLU A 205 -11.35 1.09 24.44
C GLU A 205 -11.90 1.12 23.00
N ARG A 206 -11.21 1.85 22.14
CA ARG A 206 -11.52 1.90 20.70
C ARG A 206 -10.32 1.41 19.92
N VAL A 207 -10.56 0.44 19.08
CA VAL A 207 -9.57 -0.11 18.15
C VAL A 207 -10.09 0.11 16.74
N GLY A 208 -9.35 0.85 15.95
CA GLY A 208 -9.68 1.10 14.55
C GLY A 208 -9.04 0.06 13.62
N VAL A 209 -9.72 -0.27 12.55
CA VAL A 209 -9.21 -1.03 11.42
C VAL A 209 -8.99 -0.07 10.25
N TYR A 210 -7.78 -0.06 9.72
CA TYR A 210 -7.38 0.86 8.65
C TYR A 210 -6.80 0.06 7.48
N ALA A 211 -7.23 0.38 6.26
CA ALA A 211 -6.69 -0.18 5.03
C ALA A 211 -5.97 0.94 4.25
N ASP A 212 -4.67 0.81 4.02
CA ASP A 212 -3.81 1.86 3.42
C ASP A 212 -4.01 3.23 4.09
N GLY A 213 -4.17 3.24 5.42
CA GLY A 213 -4.35 4.44 6.24
C GLY A 213 -5.77 5.01 6.28
N GLU A 214 -6.74 4.44 5.56
CA GLU A 214 -8.15 4.87 5.62
C GLU A 214 -8.95 3.98 6.59
N ASN A 215 -9.73 4.61 7.46
CA ASN A 215 -10.57 3.89 8.43
C ASN A 215 -11.63 3.05 7.73
N VAL A 216 -11.66 1.75 8.04
CA VAL A 216 -12.66 0.80 7.54
C VAL A 216 -13.79 0.68 8.55
N ARG A 217 -13.46 0.41 9.81
CA ARG A 217 -14.42 0.38 10.92
C ARG A 217 -13.73 0.43 12.27
N MET A 218 -14.56 0.62 13.30
CA MET A 218 -14.17 0.55 14.71
C MET A 218 -14.57 -0.79 15.31
N LEU A 219 -13.66 -1.41 16.07
CA LEU A 219 -13.91 -2.64 16.82
C LEU A 219 -14.26 -2.31 18.27
N LYS A 220 -15.27 -3.01 18.79
CA LYS A 220 -15.57 -3.11 20.21
C LYS A 220 -14.85 -4.33 20.81
N PRO A 221 -14.63 -4.39 22.13
CA PRO A 221 -14.13 -5.61 22.76
C PRO A 221 -15.03 -6.80 22.45
N GLY A 222 -14.43 -7.87 21.91
CA GLY A 222 -15.10 -9.08 21.41
C GLY A 222 -15.29 -9.11 19.90
N ASP A 223 -15.22 -7.98 19.22
CA ASP A 223 -15.30 -7.95 17.76
C ASP A 223 -14.06 -8.59 17.13
N THR A 224 -14.28 -9.27 16.01
CA THR A 224 -13.24 -9.92 15.21
C THR A 224 -13.25 -9.36 13.79
N VAL A 225 -12.07 -9.18 13.23
CA VAL A 225 -11.87 -8.87 11.82
C VAL A 225 -11.05 -9.96 11.17
N GLU A 226 -11.42 -10.33 9.94
CA GLU A 226 -10.66 -11.27 9.11
C GLU A 226 -9.88 -10.51 8.05
N ILE A 227 -8.62 -10.90 7.86
CA ILE A 227 -7.71 -10.34 6.88
C ILE A 227 -7.18 -11.50 6.04
N ALA A 228 -7.32 -11.39 4.73
CA ALA A 228 -6.88 -12.42 3.80
C ALA A 228 -6.31 -11.78 2.53
N LYS A 229 -5.70 -12.60 1.67
CA LYS A 229 -5.33 -12.18 0.31
C LYS A 229 -6.59 -11.84 -0.47
N SER A 230 -6.60 -10.67 -1.09
CA SER A 230 -7.66 -10.30 -2.03
C SER A 230 -7.62 -11.17 -3.29
N GLN A 231 -8.79 -11.42 -3.89
CA GLN A 231 -8.89 -11.99 -5.23
C GLN A 231 -8.43 -11.02 -6.32
N ARG A 232 -8.33 -9.73 -5.99
CA ARG A 232 -7.81 -8.69 -6.88
C ARG A 232 -6.33 -8.47 -6.63
N CYS A 233 -5.60 -8.10 -7.68
CA CYS A 233 -4.25 -7.59 -7.61
C CYS A 233 -4.22 -6.12 -8.07
N ALA A 234 -3.26 -5.37 -7.57
CA ALA A 234 -2.94 -4.07 -8.15
C ALA A 234 -1.97 -4.26 -9.33
N LYS A 235 -2.19 -3.54 -10.40
CA LYS A 235 -1.35 -3.56 -11.59
C LYS A 235 -0.49 -2.30 -11.62
N LEU A 236 0.82 -2.46 -11.53
CA LEU A 236 1.78 -1.36 -11.64
C LEU A 236 2.54 -1.47 -12.94
N ILE A 237 2.70 -0.35 -13.64
CA ILE A 237 3.54 -0.28 -14.84
C ILE A 237 4.98 -0.11 -14.39
N GLU A 238 5.85 -0.97 -14.89
CA GLU A 238 7.29 -0.95 -14.74
C GLU A 238 7.94 -0.69 -16.08
N LEU A 239 8.74 0.38 -16.17
CA LEU A 239 9.49 0.71 -17.37
C LEU A 239 10.76 -0.13 -17.45
N GLU A 240 11.34 -0.21 -18.64
CA GLU A 240 12.63 -0.86 -18.83
C GLU A 240 13.70 -0.29 -17.88
N GLY A 241 14.49 -1.16 -17.27
CA GLY A 241 15.50 -0.80 -16.28
C GLY A 241 14.97 -0.65 -14.85
N TYR A 242 13.69 -0.91 -14.58
CA TYR A 242 13.20 -0.95 -13.19
C TYR A 242 13.84 -2.12 -12.42
N ASP A 243 14.52 -1.78 -11.33
CA ASP A 243 15.12 -2.75 -10.40
C ASP A 243 14.65 -2.46 -8.96
N PRO A 244 13.86 -3.37 -8.33
CA PRO A 244 13.38 -3.17 -6.97
C PRO A 244 14.52 -3.13 -5.94
N TYR A 245 15.65 -3.80 -6.19
CA TYR A 245 16.82 -3.74 -5.29
C TYR A 245 17.49 -2.36 -5.32
N GLU A 246 17.60 -1.77 -6.50
CA GLU A 246 18.13 -0.40 -6.64
C GLU A 246 17.23 0.61 -5.93
N VAL A 247 15.91 0.48 -6.05
CA VAL A 247 14.94 1.32 -5.34
C VAL A 247 15.14 1.20 -3.83
N LEU A 248 15.26 -0.01 -3.30
CA LEU A 248 15.51 -0.27 -1.88
C LEU A 248 16.84 0.34 -1.41
N ASN A 249 17.93 0.08 -2.15
CA ASN A 249 19.26 0.61 -1.83
C ASN A 249 19.24 2.13 -1.73
N ARG A 250 18.64 2.80 -2.71
CA ARG A 250 18.54 4.27 -2.75
C ARG A 250 17.70 4.82 -1.60
N LYS A 251 16.60 4.13 -1.25
CA LYS A 251 15.68 4.57 -0.20
C LYS A 251 16.19 4.32 1.21
N LEU A 252 16.81 3.18 1.43
CA LEU A 252 17.30 2.78 2.76
C LEU A 252 18.75 3.19 3.01
N GLY A 253 19.44 3.70 1.98
CA GLY A 253 20.84 4.12 2.10
C GLY A 253 21.79 2.94 2.33
N TRP A 254 21.47 1.74 1.84
CA TRP A 254 22.28 0.53 2.06
C TRP A 254 23.57 0.51 1.25
N SER A 255 23.67 1.33 0.22
CA SER A 255 24.84 1.43 -0.70
C SER A 255 25.79 2.59 -0.34
N LYS A 256 25.80 3.05 0.91
CA LYS A 256 26.74 4.09 1.36
C LYS A 256 27.91 3.50 2.12
#